data_c42ccc163a0e778c8674cf42ec2e5729
#
_entry.id   c42ccc163a0e778c8674cf42ec2e5729
#
_cell.length_a   1.000
_cell.length_b   1.000
_cell.length_c   1.000
_cell.angle_alpha   90.00
_cell.angle_beta   90.00
_cell.angle_gamma   90.00
#
_symmetry.space_group_name_H-M   'P 1'
#
loop_
_entity.id
_entity.type
_entity.pdbx_description
1 polymer ?
#
loop_
_entity_poly.entity_id
_entity_poly.type
_entity_poly.pdbx_seq_one_letter_code
_entity_poly.pdbx_strand_id
1 'polypeptide(L)'
;MGRIKNNNKGLSLVFIDREETEGTMMLYIRNEKETDYKLVEDITRKAFYNMYIPGCVEHYLVHIMRGHEDFIPELDFVLELDGKVIGNIMYTKAELTDEEGSKKEIVTFGPVSVLPEYQRNGYGKMLIEHSLNRAAELGYEAVVIFGSPSNYVSSGFKCCKKYNVCVEKGKYPAAMLVKELKPGVLDGRIWFYSDSPVMSIDEGKAQEFDDSLEKMEKRWMPGQEEFYIMSQSFVE
;
A
#
# COMPACT_ATOMS: atom_id res chain seq x y z
N MET A 1 21.51 9.40 -9.34
CA MET A 1 20.61 10.27 -8.57
C MET A 1 19.59 10.84 -9.55
N GLY A 2 18.37 10.28 -9.58
CA GLY A 2 17.36 10.61 -10.59
C GLY A 2 16.77 12.01 -10.38
N ARG A 3 16.62 12.79 -11.44
CA ARG A 3 15.90 14.08 -11.41
C ARG A 3 14.44 13.87 -11.75
N ILE A 4 13.54 14.25 -10.84
CA ILE A 4 12.08 14.24 -11.05
C ILE A 4 11.72 15.51 -11.82
N LYS A 5 11.06 15.37 -12.98
CA LYS A 5 10.40 16.49 -13.68
C LYS A 5 8.89 16.23 -13.67
N ASN A 6 8.16 17.05 -12.97
CA ASN A 6 6.69 17.04 -13.00
C ASN A 6 6.21 17.72 -14.28
N ASN A 7 5.33 17.05 -15.00
CA ASN A 7 4.62 17.62 -16.15
C ASN A 7 3.15 17.85 -15.75
N ASN A 8 2.57 18.99 -16.14
CA ASN A 8 1.22 19.47 -15.79
C ASN A 8 0.04 18.55 -16.24
N LYS A 9 0.27 17.27 -16.50
CA LYS A 9 -0.75 16.29 -16.94
C LYS A 9 -0.83 15.04 -16.07
N GLY A 10 -0.45 15.09 -14.78
CA GLY A 10 -0.56 13.93 -13.88
C GLY A 10 0.42 12.78 -14.17
N LEU A 11 1.42 13.01 -15.02
CA LEU A 11 2.50 12.05 -15.34
C LEU A 11 3.78 12.50 -14.65
N SER A 12 4.29 11.72 -13.69
CA SER A 12 5.62 11.96 -13.13
C SER A 12 6.64 11.11 -13.89
N LEU A 13 7.51 11.78 -14.65
CA LEU A 13 8.63 11.17 -15.35
C LEU A 13 9.82 11.10 -14.40
N VAL A 14 10.27 9.90 -14.07
CA VAL A 14 11.50 9.68 -13.31
C VAL A 14 12.56 9.17 -14.27
N PHE A 15 13.58 9.99 -14.55
CA PHE A 15 14.75 9.53 -15.31
C PHE A 15 15.74 8.90 -14.35
N ILE A 16 16.05 7.61 -14.54
CA ILE A 16 17.16 6.95 -13.86
C ILE A 16 18.29 6.85 -14.88
N ASP A 17 19.26 7.78 -14.81
CA ASP A 17 20.55 7.60 -15.48
C ASP A 17 21.32 6.49 -14.76
N ARG A 18 21.39 5.31 -15.35
CA ARG A 18 22.48 4.37 -15.09
C ARG A 18 23.50 4.51 -16.21
N GLU A 19 24.66 5.05 -15.86
CA GLU A 19 25.85 4.95 -16.70
C GLU A 19 26.23 3.47 -16.74
N GLU A 20 25.88 2.82 -17.85
CA GLU A 20 26.59 1.72 -18.52
C GLU A 20 25.67 1.12 -19.60
N THR A 21 26.02 1.40 -20.87
CA THR A 21 25.70 0.65 -22.10
C THR A 21 24.37 -0.10 -22.16
N GLU A 22 23.31 0.57 -22.60
CA GLU A 22 22.13 0.14 -23.35
C GLU A 22 20.88 0.96 -22.94
N GLY A 23 20.50 1.94 -23.74
CA GLY A 23 19.19 2.58 -23.77
C GLY A 23 18.75 3.34 -22.51
N THR A 24 18.17 4.50 -22.66
CA THR A 24 17.50 5.22 -21.56
C THR A 24 16.28 4.43 -21.12
N MET A 25 16.32 3.83 -19.93
CA MET A 25 15.15 3.19 -19.32
C MET A 25 14.10 4.25 -18.99
N MET A 26 12.87 4.02 -19.46
CA MET A 26 11.75 4.94 -19.22
C MET A 26 10.86 4.40 -18.11
N LEU A 27 10.82 5.11 -16.99
CA LEU A 27 10.00 4.79 -15.83
C LEU A 27 8.91 5.83 -15.65
N TYR A 28 7.66 5.38 -15.54
CA TYR A 28 6.49 6.23 -15.33
C TYR A 28 5.67 5.76 -14.14
N ILE A 29 5.14 6.70 -13.37
CA ILE A 29 4.05 6.45 -12.44
C ILE A 29 2.84 7.20 -12.97
N ARG A 30 1.74 6.50 -13.18
CA ARG A 30 0.47 7.04 -13.67
C ARG A 30 -0.71 6.39 -12.96
N ASN A 31 -1.88 7.02 -13.03
CA ASN A 31 -3.09 6.36 -12.56
C ASN A 31 -3.36 5.06 -13.35
N GLU A 32 -3.94 4.09 -12.66
CA GLU A 32 -4.44 2.85 -13.25
C GLU A 32 -5.55 3.16 -14.27
N LYS A 33 -5.66 2.35 -15.30
CA LYS A 33 -6.75 2.39 -16.29
C LYS A 33 -7.50 1.07 -16.24
N GLU A 34 -8.74 1.05 -16.67
CA GLU A 34 -9.55 -0.18 -16.75
C GLU A 34 -8.83 -1.30 -17.53
N THR A 35 -8.04 -0.93 -18.53
CA THR A 35 -7.23 -1.88 -19.32
C THR A 35 -6.11 -2.54 -18.52
N ASP A 36 -5.72 -1.97 -17.39
CA ASP A 36 -4.66 -2.48 -16.53
C ASP A 36 -5.20 -3.45 -15.44
N TYR A 37 -6.50 -3.44 -15.16
CA TYR A 37 -7.11 -4.12 -14.01
C TYR A 37 -6.70 -5.58 -13.86
N LYS A 38 -6.84 -6.37 -14.92
CA LYS A 38 -6.44 -7.79 -14.89
C LYS A 38 -4.94 -7.99 -14.69
N LEU A 39 -4.14 -7.09 -15.26
CA LEU A 39 -2.70 -7.13 -15.12
C LEU A 39 -2.28 -6.78 -13.69
N VAL A 40 -2.92 -5.78 -13.06
CA VAL A 40 -2.67 -5.38 -11.68
C VAL A 40 -3.10 -6.48 -10.70
N GLU A 41 -4.22 -7.16 -10.94
CA GLU A 41 -4.62 -8.35 -10.18
C GLU A 41 -3.57 -9.46 -10.27
N ASP A 42 -3.05 -9.74 -11.47
CA ASP A 42 -2.00 -10.74 -11.69
C ASP A 42 -0.67 -10.35 -11.03
N ILE A 43 -0.26 -9.08 -11.15
CA ILE A 43 0.93 -8.54 -10.47
C ILE A 43 0.81 -8.70 -8.96
N THR A 44 -0.34 -8.32 -8.40
CA THR A 44 -0.60 -8.45 -6.96
C THR A 44 -0.58 -9.90 -6.53
N ARG A 45 -1.24 -10.79 -7.28
CA ARG A 45 -1.22 -12.22 -7.00
C ARG A 45 0.21 -12.76 -6.96
N LYS A 46 1.01 -12.48 -7.97
CA LYS A 46 2.42 -12.94 -8.05
C LYS A 46 3.28 -12.36 -6.94
N ALA A 47 3.06 -11.10 -6.55
CA ALA A 47 3.83 -10.43 -5.51
C ALA A 47 3.54 -10.97 -4.11
N PHE A 48 2.31 -11.41 -3.84
CA PHE A 48 1.85 -11.81 -2.50
C PHE A 48 1.70 -13.33 -2.33
N TYR A 49 1.74 -14.11 -3.41
CA TYR A 49 1.49 -15.55 -3.33
C TYR A 49 2.50 -16.25 -2.42
N ASN A 50 1.97 -16.94 -1.40
CA ASN A 50 2.77 -17.60 -0.34
C ASN A 50 3.60 -16.62 0.54
N MET A 51 3.29 -15.32 0.54
CA MET A 51 4.04 -14.36 1.34
C MET A 51 3.59 -14.37 2.82
N TYR A 52 2.30 -14.20 3.08
CA TYR A 52 1.73 -14.09 4.41
C TYR A 52 0.96 -15.33 4.86
N ILE A 53 0.38 -16.03 3.89
CA ILE A 53 -0.35 -17.29 4.06
C ILE A 53 -0.04 -18.20 2.85
N PRO A 54 -0.31 -19.51 2.89
CA PRO A 54 -0.33 -20.34 1.69
C PRO A 54 -1.39 -19.85 0.70
N GLY A 55 -0.97 -19.37 -0.47
CA GLY A 55 -1.80 -18.61 -1.40
C GLY A 55 -1.71 -17.10 -1.14
N CYS A 56 -2.74 -16.33 -1.48
CA CYS A 56 -2.90 -14.92 -1.13
C CYS A 56 -4.37 -14.49 -1.28
N VAL A 57 -4.73 -13.38 -0.65
CA VAL A 57 -6.07 -12.75 -0.75
C VAL A 57 -6.01 -11.35 -1.36
N GLU A 58 -4.82 -10.78 -1.47
CA GLU A 58 -4.60 -9.39 -1.86
C GLU A 58 -5.04 -9.09 -3.29
N HIS A 59 -4.94 -10.06 -4.20
CA HIS A 59 -5.41 -9.90 -5.58
C HIS A 59 -6.95 -9.82 -5.66
N TYR A 60 -7.67 -10.51 -4.76
CA TYR A 60 -9.11 -10.36 -4.62
C TYR A 60 -9.47 -9.01 -4.00
N LEU A 61 -8.71 -8.52 -3.02
CA LEU A 61 -8.89 -7.18 -2.48
C LEU A 61 -8.79 -6.12 -3.59
N VAL A 62 -7.75 -6.20 -4.43
CA VAL A 62 -7.60 -5.31 -5.61
C VAL A 62 -8.81 -5.37 -6.52
N HIS A 63 -9.34 -6.57 -6.77
CA HIS A 63 -10.51 -6.77 -7.62
C HIS A 63 -11.76 -6.05 -7.09
N ILE A 64 -12.06 -6.19 -5.78
CA ILE A 64 -13.28 -5.64 -5.18
C ILE A 64 -13.16 -4.17 -4.77
N MET A 65 -11.95 -3.70 -4.51
CA MET A 65 -11.70 -2.34 -3.98
C MET A 65 -12.17 -1.26 -4.94
N ARG A 66 -11.98 -1.44 -6.25
CA ARG A 66 -12.33 -0.45 -7.29
C ARG A 66 -13.83 -0.10 -7.33
N GLY A 67 -14.69 -1.02 -6.88
CA GLY A 67 -16.13 -0.82 -6.80
C GLY A 67 -16.62 -0.27 -5.47
N HIS A 68 -15.74 -0.03 -4.49
CA HIS A 68 -16.11 0.41 -3.16
C HIS A 68 -16.14 1.94 -3.04
N GLU A 69 -17.09 2.49 -2.26
CA GLU A 69 -17.26 3.94 -2.07
C GLU A 69 -16.07 4.65 -1.41
N ASP A 70 -15.26 3.91 -0.63
CA ASP A 70 -14.06 4.43 0.01
C ASP A 70 -12.82 4.38 -0.89
N PHE A 71 -12.91 3.76 -2.06
CA PHE A 71 -11.80 3.73 -3.01
C PHE A 71 -11.46 5.13 -3.52
N ILE A 72 -10.17 5.43 -3.66
CA ILE A 72 -9.69 6.76 -4.08
C ILE A 72 -8.95 6.62 -5.42
N PRO A 73 -9.67 6.79 -6.56
CA PRO A 73 -9.07 6.65 -7.89
C PRO A 73 -7.88 7.58 -8.15
N GLU A 74 -7.87 8.76 -7.52
CA GLU A 74 -6.78 9.73 -7.63
C GLU A 74 -5.49 9.28 -6.94
N LEU A 75 -5.57 8.21 -6.12
CA LEU A 75 -4.44 7.58 -5.42
C LEU A 75 -4.21 6.12 -5.86
N ASP A 76 -4.82 5.72 -6.95
CA ASP A 76 -4.59 4.43 -7.58
C ASP A 76 -3.54 4.59 -8.69
N PHE A 77 -2.35 4.02 -8.45
CA PHE A 77 -1.21 4.19 -9.35
C PHE A 77 -0.61 2.85 -9.79
N VAL A 78 -0.17 2.84 -11.03
CA VAL A 78 0.71 1.81 -11.58
C VAL A 78 2.09 2.38 -11.88
N LEU A 79 3.11 1.54 -11.75
CA LEU A 79 4.48 1.83 -12.13
C LEU A 79 4.80 1.07 -13.41
N GLU A 80 5.15 1.82 -14.44
CA GLU A 80 5.43 1.30 -15.77
C GLU A 80 6.91 1.50 -16.11
N LEU A 81 7.58 0.43 -16.50
CA LEU A 81 8.97 0.40 -16.92
C LEU A 81 9.05 -0.05 -18.37
N ASP A 82 9.56 0.80 -19.27
CA ASP A 82 9.70 0.55 -20.71
C ASP A 82 8.41 0.00 -21.37
N GLY A 83 7.26 0.59 -20.98
CA GLY A 83 5.93 0.21 -21.48
C GLY A 83 5.30 -1.00 -20.80
N LYS A 84 5.98 -1.63 -19.83
CA LYS A 84 5.45 -2.75 -19.03
C LYS A 84 5.04 -2.27 -17.65
N VAL A 85 3.79 -2.49 -17.24
CA VAL A 85 3.38 -2.29 -15.85
C VAL A 85 4.02 -3.37 -14.98
N ILE A 86 4.75 -2.94 -13.94
CA ILE A 86 5.53 -3.83 -13.06
C ILE A 86 5.14 -3.72 -11.59
N GLY A 87 4.26 -2.78 -11.21
CA GLY A 87 3.82 -2.60 -9.84
C GLY A 87 2.63 -1.67 -9.73
N ASN A 88 1.98 -1.68 -8.58
CA ASN A 88 0.83 -0.84 -8.26
C ASN A 88 0.76 -0.49 -6.78
N ILE A 89 -0.03 0.53 -6.46
CA ILE A 89 -0.45 0.93 -5.12
C ILE A 89 -1.87 1.47 -5.17
N MET A 90 -2.72 1.05 -4.23
CA MET A 90 -4.12 1.47 -4.14
C MET A 90 -4.44 2.01 -2.76
N TYR A 91 -5.38 2.95 -2.68
CA TYR A 91 -5.78 3.60 -1.45
C TYR A 91 -7.28 3.53 -1.22
N THR A 92 -7.64 3.48 0.06
CA THR A 92 -9.00 3.73 0.53
C THR A 92 -9.00 4.84 1.59
N LYS A 93 -10.17 5.42 1.80
CA LYS A 93 -10.44 6.22 2.99
C LYS A 93 -10.37 5.33 4.23
N ALA A 94 -9.96 5.94 5.33
CA ALA A 94 -10.01 5.38 6.66
C ALA A 94 -10.33 6.51 7.66
N GLU A 95 -10.62 6.17 8.90
CA GLU A 95 -11.04 7.15 9.90
C GLU A 95 -10.23 7.02 11.19
N LEU A 96 -9.93 8.17 11.78
CA LEU A 96 -9.49 8.26 13.17
C LEU A 96 -10.60 8.94 13.97
N THR A 97 -11.00 8.33 15.10
CA THR A 97 -11.94 8.93 16.04
C THR A 97 -11.22 9.17 17.36
N ASP A 98 -11.33 10.38 17.95
CA ASP A 98 -10.74 10.66 19.25
C ASP A 98 -11.64 10.23 20.43
N GLU A 99 -11.16 10.39 21.67
CA GLU A 99 -11.91 10.04 22.89
C GLU A 99 -13.18 10.88 23.09
N GLU A 100 -13.30 12.03 22.42
CA GLU A 100 -14.48 12.92 22.46
C GLU A 100 -15.47 12.63 21.32
N GLY A 101 -15.14 11.67 20.42
CA GLY A 101 -15.94 11.32 19.26
C GLY A 101 -15.71 12.21 18.03
N SER A 102 -14.71 13.09 18.06
CA SER A 102 -14.35 13.88 16.88
C SER A 102 -13.67 12.98 15.84
N LYS A 103 -14.09 13.12 14.60
CA LYS A 103 -13.64 12.27 13.50
C LYS A 103 -12.66 13.01 12.59
N LYS A 104 -11.68 12.29 12.10
CA LYS A 104 -10.73 12.75 11.10
C LYS A 104 -10.66 11.71 9.98
N GLU A 105 -11.06 12.10 8.76
CA GLU A 105 -10.82 11.29 7.57
C GLU A 105 -9.33 11.29 7.26
N ILE A 106 -8.79 10.11 7.09
CA ILE A 106 -7.42 9.84 6.69
C ILE A 106 -7.42 8.84 5.54
N VAL A 107 -6.25 8.41 5.10
CA VAL A 107 -6.14 7.34 4.11
C VAL A 107 -5.31 6.18 4.63
N THR A 108 -5.61 5.01 4.10
CA THR A 108 -4.76 3.82 4.17
C THR A 108 -4.42 3.34 2.76
N PHE A 109 -3.34 2.61 2.60
CA PHE A 109 -3.04 1.95 1.34
C PHE A 109 -2.71 0.48 1.53
N GLY A 110 -3.06 -0.29 0.55
CA GLY A 110 -2.78 -1.70 0.40
C GLY A 110 -3.72 -2.31 -0.63
N PRO A 111 -3.18 -3.22 -1.44
CA PRO A 111 -1.79 -3.64 -1.48
C PRO A 111 -0.84 -2.67 -2.19
N VAL A 112 0.47 -2.80 -1.89
CA VAL A 112 1.57 -2.28 -2.71
C VAL A 112 2.28 -3.47 -3.32
N SER A 113 2.23 -3.60 -4.63
CA SER A 113 2.77 -4.75 -5.35
C SER A 113 3.87 -4.34 -6.32
N VAL A 114 4.89 -5.19 -6.41
CA VAL A 114 5.91 -5.13 -7.47
C VAL A 114 6.16 -6.56 -7.91
N LEU A 115 6.19 -6.80 -9.22
CA LEU A 115 6.51 -8.12 -9.78
C LEU A 115 7.78 -8.68 -9.16
N PRO A 116 7.83 -9.97 -8.79
CA PRO A 116 8.95 -10.58 -8.08
C PRO A 116 10.32 -10.30 -8.71
N GLU A 117 10.42 -10.35 -10.04
CA GLU A 117 11.65 -10.11 -10.79
C GLU A 117 12.14 -8.65 -10.74
N TYR A 118 11.28 -7.72 -10.32
CA TYR A 118 11.59 -6.28 -10.18
C TYR A 118 11.71 -5.84 -8.71
N GLN A 119 11.45 -6.72 -7.75
CA GLN A 119 11.56 -6.39 -6.33
C GLN A 119 13.00 -6.03 -5.93
N ARG A 120 13.13 -5.37 -4.76
CA ARG A 120 14.43 -4.94 -4.18
C ARG A 120 15.22 -3.92 -5.00
N ASN A 121 14.61 -3.32 -6.02
CA ASN A 121 15.18 -2.25 -6.85
C ASN A 121 14.67 -0.83 -6.46
N GLY A 122 13.92 -0.71 -5.36
CA GLY A 122 13.39 0.58 -4.90
C GLY A 122 12.05 0.98 -5.52
N TYR A 123 11.48 0.21 -6.43
CA TYR A 123 10.24 0.55 -7.14
C TYR A 123 9.03 0.70 -6.22
N GLY A 124 8.88 -0.18 -5.22
CA GLY A 124 7.81 -0.03 -4.23
C GLY A 124 7.93 1.26 -3.42
N LYS A 125 9.16 1.65 -3.04
CA LYS A 125 9.41 2.92 -2.36
C LYS A 125 9.04 4.11 -3.24
N MET A 126 9.34 4.05 -4.53
CA MET A 126 8.97 5.13 -5.48
C MET A 126 7.46 5.29 -5.59
N LEU A 127 6.69 4.19 -5.68
CA LEU A 127 5.23 4.22 -5.66
C LEU A 127 4.71 4.87 -4.36
N ILE A 128 5.23 4.44 -3.20
CA ILE A 128 4.84 4.98 -1.91
C ILE A 128 5.15 6.49 -1.82
N GLU A 129 6.34 6.93 -2.15
CA GLU A 129 6.72 8.34 -2.08
C GLU A 129 5.89 9.22 -3.03
N HIS A 130 5.65 8.75 -4.25
CA HIS A 130 4.79 9.44 -5.21
C HIS A 130 3.36 9.58 -4.69
N SER A 131 2.76 8.48 -4.24
CA SER A 131 1.37 8.46 -3.77
C SER A 131 1.16 9.26 -2.48
N LEU A 132 2.14 9.25 -1.55
CA LEU A 132 2.10 10.07 -0.33
C LEU A 132 2.12 11.58 -0.65
N ASN A 133 2.93 12.00 -1.63
CA ASN A 133 2.93 13.39 -2.09
C ASN A 133 1.57 13.75 -2.70
N ARG A 134 1.00 12.85 -3.50
CA ARG A 134 -0.31 13.09 -4.10
C ARG A 134 -1.43 13.12 -3.04
N ALA A 135 -1.38 12.26 -2.02
CA ALA A 135 -2.33 12.29 -0.91
C ALA A 135 -2.27 13.63 -0.16
N ALA A 136 -1.07 14.15 0.09
CA ALA A 136 -0.89 15.47 0.71
C ALA A 136 -1.45 16.61 -0.18
N GLU A 137 -1.25 16.56 -1.50
CA GLU A 137 -1.83 17.52 -2.45
C GLU A 137 -3.37 17.50 -2.47
N LEU A 138 -3.97 16.34 -2.25
CA LEU A 138 -5.42 16.16 -2.14
C LEU A 138 -5.96 16.62 -0.78
N GLY A 139 -5.10 17.01 0.16
CA GLY A 139 -5.47 17.55 1.46
C GLY A 139 -5.56 16.52 2.58
N TYR A 140 -5.20 15.26 2.35
CA TYR A 140 -5.11 14.28 3.42
C TYR A 140 -3.96 14.62 4.36
N GLU A 141 -4.21 14.53 5.66
CA GLU A 141 -3.27 15.00 6.68
C GLU A 141 -2.44 13.87 7.32
N ALA A 142 -2.92 12.63 7.24
CA ALA A 142 -2.23 11.47 7.80
C ALA A 142 -2.55 10.19 7.01
N VAL A 143 -1.65 9.22 7.13
CA VAL A 143 -1.76 7.88 6.55
C VAL A 143 -1.51 6.86 7.65
N VAL A 144 -2.39 5.87 7.78
CA VAL A 144 -2.21 4.72 8.67
C VAL A 144 -2.20 3.45 7.82
N ILE A 145 -1.25 2.55 8.08
CA ILE A 145 -1.13 1.29 7.35
C ILE A 145 -0.83 0.14 8.30
N PHE A 146 -1.08 -1.08 7.83
CA PHE A 146 -0.55 -2.30 8.44
C PHE A 146 0.51 -2.93 7.54
N GLY A 147 1.69 -3.19 8.09
CA GLY A 147 2.76 -3.82 7.35
C GLY A 147 4.07 -3.94 8.11
N SER A 148 5.03 -4.65 7.52
CA SER A 148 6.36 -4.80 8.13
C SER A 148 7.08 -3.45 8.22
N PRO A 149 7.54 -3.03 9.41
CA PRO A 149 8.26 -1.78 9.60
C PRO A 149 9.47 -1.63 8.66
N SER A 150 10.15 -2.74 8.34
CA SER A 150 11.33 -2.74 7.45
C SER A 150 11.03 -2.17 6.05
N ASN A 151 9.78 -2.24 5.60
CA ASN A 151 9.38 -1.76 4.27
C ASN A 151 9.01 -0.27 4.27
N TYR A 152 8.60 0.32 5.42
CA TYR A 152 7.94 1.63 5.44
C TYR A 152 8.66 2.71 6.25
N VAL A 153 9.52 2.33 7.23
CA VAL A 153 10.22 3.31 8.07
C VAL A 153 11.14 4.24 7.27
N SER A 154 11.71 3.74 6.17
CA SER A 154 12.54 4.56 5.25
C SER A 154 11.74 5.61 4.47
N SER A 155 10.42 5.45 4.37
CA SER A 155 9.47 6.42 3.79
C SER A 155 8.85 7.34 4.86
N GLY A 156 9.36 7.30 6.09
CA GLY A 156 8.98 8.20 7.18
C GLY A 156 7.83 7.73 8.06
N PHE A 157 7.34 6.50 7.87
CA PHE A 157 6.37 5.90 8.79
C PHE A 157 7.02 5.62 10.14
N LYS A 158 6.21 5.74 11.19
CA LYS A 158 6.62 5.46 12.58
C LYS A 158 5.57 4.57 13.25
N CYS A 159 5.96 3.94 14.36
CA CYS A 159 5.04 3.17 15.20
C CYS A 159 3.83 4.02 15.59
N CYS A 160 2.64 3.45 15.49
CA CYS A 160 1.36 4.07 15.80
C CYS A 160 1.30 4.67 17.23
N LYS A 161 1.96 4.02 18.20
CA LYS A 161 2.04 4.50 19.58
C LYS A 161 2.68 5.90 19.70
N LYS A 162 3.61 6.27 18.80
CA LYS A 162 4.23 7.61 18.81
C LYS A 162 3.24 8.73 18.50
N TYR A 163 2.10 8.39 17.94
CA TYR A 163 1.02 9.32 17.60
C TYR A 163 -0.26 9.04 18.40
N ASN A 164 -0.20 8.14 19.41
CA ASN A 164 -1.35 7.67 20.17
C ASN A 164 -2.48 7.12 19.27
N VAL A 165 -2.14 6.54 18.11
CA VAL A 165 -3.11 5.88 17.23
C VAL A 165 -3.18 4.41 17.63
N CYS A 166 -4.36 3.92 18.00
CA CYS A 166 -4.60 2.57 18.50
C CYS A 166 -5.84 1.94 17.84
N VAL A 167 -5.96 0.62 17.92
CA VAL A 167 -7.17 -0.10 17.48
C VAL A 167 -8.20 -0.19 18.60
N GLU A 168 -7.73 -0.22 19.84
CA GLU A 168 -8.48 -0.19 21.08
C GLU A 168 -7.63 0.54 22.12
N LYS A 169 -8.22 1.16 23.14
CA LYS A 169 -7.48 1.91 24.16
C LYS A 169 -6.35 1.08 24.78
N GLY A 170 -5.12 1.57 24.61
CA GLY A 170 -3.90 0.89 25.07
C GLY A 170 -3.40 -0.22 24.18
N LYS A 171 -4.08 -0.54 23.06
CA LYS A 171 -3.64 -1.56 22.11
C LYS A 171 -3.01 -0.94 20.88
N TYR A 172 -1.70 -1.04 20.77
CA TYR A 172 -0.88 -0.49 19.70
C TYR A 172 -0.26 -1.63 18.88
N PRO A 173 -0.89 -2.10 17.78
CA PRO A 173 -0.32 -3.18 16.97
C PRO A 173 1.07 -2.85 16.45
N ALA A 174 2.02 -3.78 16.58
CA ALA A 174 3.39 -3.57 16.11
C ALA A 174 3.48 -3.36 14.59
N ALA A 175 2.53 -3.95 13.85
CA ALA A 175 2.41 -3.78 12.40
C ALA A 175 1.73 -2.47 11.98
N MET A 176 1.06 -1.76 12.91
CA MET A 176 0.37 -0.52 12.58
C MET A 176 1.35 0.66 12.58
N LEU A 177 1.47 1.28 11.43
CA LEU A 177 2.40 2.38 11.17
C LEU A 177 1.65 3.62 10.74
N VAL A 178 2.11 4.76 11.19
CA VAL A 178 1.49 6.08 10.96
C VAL A 178 2.49 7.02 10.33
N LYS A 179 2.03 7.83 9.39
CA LYS A 179 2.76 8.97 8.86
C LYS A 179 1.85 10.19 8.81
N GLU A 180 2.25 11.25 9.50
CA GLU A 180 1.67 12.56 9.28
C GLU A 180 2.17 13.15 7.95
N LEU A 181 1.24 13.57 7.11
CA LEU A 181 1.54 14.36 5.91
C LEU A 181 1.59 15.85 6.25
N LYS A 182 0.84 16.25 7.28
CA LYS A 182 0.89 17.59 7.90
C LYS A 182 1.38 17.42 9.35
N PRO A 183 2.55 17.96 9.70
CA PRO A 183 3.13 17.77 11.03
C PRO A 183 2.21 18.25 12.16
N GLY A 184 2.14 17.48 13.26
CA GLY A 184 1.41 17.83 14.48
C GLY A 184 -0.10 17.67 14.39
N VAL A 185 -0.63 17.10 13.32
CA VAL A 185 -2.09 16.95 13.09
C VAL A 185 -2.75 15.93 14.02
N LEU A 186 -1.94 15.03 14.58
CA LEU A 186 -2.38 13.98 15.52
C LEU A 186 -1.99 14.28 16.98
N ASP A 187 -1.32 15.40 17.26
CA ASP A 187 -0.81 15.72 18.58
C ASP A 187 -1.91 15.90 19.64
N GLY A 188 -1.59 15.48 20.87
CA GLY A 188 -2.37 15.80 22.08
C GLY A 188 -3.65 14.97 22.27
N ARG A 189 -3.93 13.98 21.44
CA ARG A 189 -5.14 13.14 21.51
C ARG A 189 -4.79 11.65 21.45
N ILE A 190 -5.75 10.81 21.88
CA ILE A 190 -5.75 9.38 21.61
C ILE A 190 -6.71 9.16 20.44
N TRP A 191 -6.23 8.45 19.42
CA TRP A 191 -6.97 8.20 18.20
C TRP A 191 -7.27 6.71 18.04
N PHE A 192 -8.53 6.38 17.77
CA PHE A 192 -8.98 5.02 17.43
C PHE A 192 -9.08 4.91 15.92
N TYR A 193 -8.33 3.98 15.36
CA TYR A 193 -8.30 3.72 13.93
C TYR A 193 -9.44 2.81 13.50
N SER A 194 -10.12 3.15 12.42
CA SER A 194 -11.10 2.32 11.72
C SER A 194 -10.77 2.25 10.24
N ASP A 195 -10.71 1.03 9.75
CA ASP A 195 -10.47 0.75 8.33
C ASP A 195 -11.75 0.87 7.51
N SER A 196 -11.60 1.02 6.18
CA SER A 196 -12.70 0.82 5.26
C SER A 196 -13.22 -0.62 5.33
N PRO A 197 -14.53 -0.87 5.29
CA PRO A 197 -15.09 -2.22 5.28
C PRO A 197 -14.54 -3.13 4.20
N VAL A 198 -14.10 -2.60 3.05
CA VAL A 198 -13.53 -3.39 1.96
C VAL A 198 -12.21 -4.07 2.33
N MET A 199 -11.50 -3.54 3.34
CA MET A 199 -10.25 -4.15 3.83
C MET A 199 -10.51 -5.46 4.61
N SER A 200 -11.76 -5.69 5.05
CA SER A 200 -12.18 -6.94 5.68
C SER A 200 -12.58 -7.97 4.62
N ILE A 201 -11.59 -8.73 4.15
CA ILE A 201 -11.74 -9.69 3.04
C ILE A 201 -12.49 -10.94 3.50
N ASP A 202 -13.50 -11.34 2.72
CA ASP A 202 -14.12 -12.66 2.82
C ASP A 202 -13.18 -13.71 2.22
N GLU A 203 -12.56 -14.53 3.08
CA GLU A 203 -11.57 -15.54 2.65
C GLU A 203 -12.18 -16.60 1.73
N GLY A 204 -13.47 -16.94 1.91
CA GLY A 204 -14.18 -17.90 1.04
C GLY A 204 -14.29 -17.37 -0.39
N LYS A 205 -14.71 -16.11 -0.55
CA LYS A 205 -14.79 -15.46 -1.86
C LYS A 205 -13.42 -15.23 -2.48
N ALA A 206 -12.42 -14.89 -1.68
CA ALA A 206 -11.05 -14.76 -2.16
C ALA A 206 -10.51 -16.10 -2.68
N GLN A 207 -10.84 -17.21 -2.00
CA GLN A 207 -10.49 -18.55 -2.46
C GLN A 207 -11.21 -18.93 -3.76
N GLU A 208 -12.52 -18.66 -3.87
CA GLU A 208 -13.29 -18.89 -5.10
C GLU A 208 -12.72 -18.10 -6.29
N PHE A 209 -12.30 -16.85 -6.02
CA PHE A 209 -11.65 -16.01 -7.02
C PHE A 209 -10.30 -16.58 -7.46
N ASP A 210 -9.46 -16.99 -6.50
CA ASP A 210 -8.16 -17.62 -6.78
C ASP A 210 -8.31 -18.93 -7.57
N ASP A 211 -9.33 -19.75 -7.25
CA ASP A 211 -9.62 -21.02 -7.92
C ASP A 211 -10.10 -20.84 -9.38
N SER A 212 -10.61 -19.65 -9.72
CA SER A 212 -11.01 -19.29 -11.09
C SER A 212 -9.82 -18.98 -12.00
N LEU A 213 -8.62 -18.78 -11.44
CA LEU A 213 -7.41 -18.40 -12.13
C LEU A 213 -6.51 -19.62 -12.38
N GLU A 214 -5.42 -19.42 -13.14
CA GLU A 214 -4.41 -20.45 -13.33
C GLU A 214 -3.87 -20.94 -11.98
N LYS A 215 -3.73 -22.26 -11.81
CA LYS A 215 -3.30 -22.85 -10.55
C LYS A 215 -1.86 -22.47 -10.23
N MET A 216 -1.65 -21.99 -9.01
CA MET A 216 -0.34 -21.80 -8.40
C MET A 216 -0.20 -22.73 -7.18
N GLU A 217 1.01 -23.17 -6.89
CA GLU A 217 1.28 -24.08 -5.79
C GLU A 217 1.25 -23.33 -4.45
N LYS A 218 0.29 -23.68 -3.58
CA LYS A 218 0.24 -23.18 -2.21
C LYS A 218 1.25 -23.93 -1.35
N ARG A 219 2.11 -23.18 -0.66
CA ARG A 219 3.14 -23.76 0.21
C ARG A 219 3.39 -22.88 1.42
N TRP A 220 3.81 -23.51 2.50
CA TRP A 220 4.31 -22.82 3.67
C TRP A 220 5.70 -22.20 3.39
N MET A 221 5.90 -20.99 3.90
CA MET A 221 7.17 -20.25 3.84
C MET A 221 7.50 -19.67 5.21
N PRO A 222 8.78 -19.58 5.62
CA PRO A 222 9.17 -19.04 6.94
C PRO A 222 8.64 -17.62 7.21
N GLY A 223 8.52 -16.77 6.18
CA GLY A 223 7.96 -15.42 6.31
C GLY A 223 6.51 -15.37 6.81
N GLN A 224 5.75 -16.47 6.66
CA GLN A 224 4.39 -16.58 7.18
C GLN A 224 4.38 -16.64 8.72
N GLU A 225 5.37 -17.30 9.32
CA GLU A 225 5.52 -17.30 10.78
C GLU A 225 5.96 -15.92 11.29
N GLU A 226 6.88 -15.24 10.60
CA GLU A 226 7.26 -13.87 10.93
C GLU A 226 6.05 -12.91 10.86
N PHE A 227 5.23 -13.06 9.84
CA PHE A 227 3.99 -12.31 9.71
C PHE A 227 3.01 -12.60 10.84
N TYR A 228 2.81 -13.89 11.19
CA TYR A 228 1.95 -14.29 12.29
C TYR A 228 2.41 -13.65 13.61
N ILE A 229 3.69 -13.77 13.95
CA ILE A 229 4.26 -13.18 15.17
C ILE A 229 4.02 -11.67 15.19
N MET A 230 4.31 -10.98 14.09
CA MET A 230 4.13 -9.53 13.99
C MET A 230 2.65 -9.13 14.12
N SER A 231 1.73 -9.87 13.51
CA SER A 231 0.29 -9.58 13.54
C SER A 231 -0.33 -9.75 14.93
N GLN A 232 0.29 -10.59 15.78
CA GLN A 232 -0.15 -10.81 17.17
C GLN A 232 0.58 -9.91 18.19
N SER A 233 1.55 -9.12 17.74
CA SER A 233 2.41 -8.31 18.60
C SER A 233 1.85 -6.90 18.82
N PHE A 234 2.01 -6.41 20.06
CA PHE A 234 1.64 -5.05 20.45
C PHE A 234 2.85 -4.33 21.08
N VAL A 235 2.88 -3.01 20.94
CA VAL A 235 3.87 -2.14 21.56
C VAL A 235 3.28 -1.57 22.85
N GLU A 236 3.97 -1.82 23.98
CA GLU A 236 3.59 -1.31 25.30
C GLU A 236 4.07 0.13 25.53
#